data_7c5bd8bc901c3e12b778dcd6e832c85f
#
_entry.id   7c5bd8bc901c3e12b778dcd6e832c85f
#
_cell.length_a   1.000
_cell.length_b   1.000
_cell.length_c   1.000
_cell.angle_alpha   90.00
_cell.angle_beta   90.00
_cell.angle_gamma   90.00
#
_symmetry.space_group_name_H-M   'P 1'
#
loop_
_entity.id
_entity.type
_entity.pdbx_description
1 polymer ?
#
loop_
_entity_poly.entity_id
_entity_poly.type
_entity_poly.pdbx_seq_one_letter_code
_entity_poly.pdbx_strand_id
1 'polypeptide(L)'
;MQTREEVLAFALSFPDTYQDAPFHDDNWQLVRVNGSRKAFIWTYERNGYMNLNVKVDPEWRDYWRDAFESVLPGWHQNREHWNTIILDGSVPDDAVREMIAESYRLVTDSPSKRIYEAVKKIPRGKVATYGQVAELAGDKKMARAVGNALH
;
A
#
# COMPACT_ATOMS: atom_id res chain seq x y z
N MET A 1 13.52 1.84 11.49
CA MET A 1 12.68 0.76 12.07
C MET A 1 13.36 -0.58 11.84
N GLN A 2 13.59 -1.31 12.89
CA GLN A 2 14.25 -2.62 12.82
C GLN A 2 13.46 -3.72 13.51
N THR A 3 12.43 -3.38 14.27
CA THR A 3 11.66 -4.35 15.05
C THR A 3 10.25 -4.53 14.50
N ARG A 4 9.70 -5.72 14.73
CA ARG A 4 8.30 -6.03 14.43
C ARG A 4 7.35 -5.09 15.15
N GLU A 5 7.64 -4.83 16.42
CA GLU A 5 6.78 -3.99 17.26
C GLU A 5 6.64 -2.58 16.71
N GLU A 6 7.71 -2.00 16.20
CA GLU A 6 7.70 -0.67 15.59
C GLU A 6 6.82 -0.63 14.35
N VAL A 7 6.99 -1.59 13.43
CA VAL A 7 6.20 -1.59 12.19
C VAL A 7 4.74 -1.96 12.42
N LEU A 8 4.46 -2.89 13.35
CA LEU A 8 3.09 -3.24 13.72
C LEU A 8 2.38 -2.04 14.37
N ALA A 9 3.04 -1.35 15.29
CA ALA A 9 2.47 -0.17 15.95
C ALA A 9 2.14 0.93 14.93
N PHE A 10 3.03 1.18 13.98
CA PHE A 10 2.78 2.16 12.93
C PHE A 10 1.61 1.75 12.05
N ALA A 11 1.57 0.51 11.59
CA ALA A 11 0.49 0.01 10.73
C ALA A 11 -0.86 0.03 11.45
N LEU A 12 -0.89 -0.31 12.74
CA LEU A 12 -2.11 -0.30 13.55
C LEU A 12 -2.59 1.12 13.88
N SER A 13 -1.78 2.15 13.61
CA SER A 13 -2.20 3.55 13.76
C SER A 13 -3.14 4.01 12.65
N PHE A 14 -3.22 3.29 11.53
CA PHE A 14 -4.17 3.59 10.46
C PHE A 14 -5.60 3.18 10.86
N PRO A 15 -6.64 3.91 10.36
CA PRO A 15 -8.02 3.61 10.71
C PRO A 15 -8.47 2.21 10.28
N ASP A 16 -9.32 1.59 11.08
CA ASP A 16 -10.00 0.32 10.78
C ASP A 16 -9.04 -0.83 10.46
N THR A 17 -7.97 -0.95 11.25
CA THR A 17 -6.97 -2.00 11.09
C THR A 17 -6.93 -2.91 12.32
N TYR A 18 -6.48 -4.14 12.10
CA TYR A 18 -6.29 -5.12 13.16
C TYR A 18 -5.14 -6.06 12.84
N GLN A 19 -4.51 -6.58 13.89
CA GLN A 19 -3.43 -7.56 13.76
C GLN A 19 -4.01 -8.97 13.64
N ASP A 20 -3.40 -9.79 12.79
CA ASP A 20 -3.79 -11.18 12.58
C ASP A 20 -2.55 -12.07 12.47
N ALA A 21 -2.66 -13.28 13.03
CA ALA A 21 -1.67 -14.33 12.91
C ALA A 21 -2.37 -15.57 12.34
N PRO A 22 -2.61 -15.60 11.01
CA PRO A 22 -3.49 -16.60 10.40
C PRO A 22 -2.88 -18.00 10.28
N PHE A 23 -1.57 -18.12 10.49
CA PHE A 23 -0.86 -19.38 10.38
C PHE A 23 -0.59 -19.95 11.78
N HIS A 24 -0.36 -21.27 11.88
CA HIS A 24 0.02 -21.91 13.14
C HIS A 24 1.45 -21.58 13.59
N ASP A 25 2.11 -20.69 12.88
CA ASP A 25 3.48 -20.23 13.13
C ASP A 25 3.43 -18.76 13.58
N ASP A 26 3.86 -18.50 14.80
CA ASP A 26 3.93 -17.16 15.39
C ASP A 26 4.87 -16.21 14.65
N ASN A 27 5.70 -16.75 13.76
CA ASN A 27 6.61 -15.94 12.96
C ASN A 27 5.86 -15.00 12.00
N TRP A 28 4.65 -15.33 11.58
CA TRP A 28 3.89 -14.53 10.63
C TRP A 28 2.85 -13.69 11.37
N GLN A 29 3.08 -12.37 11.39
CA GLN A 29 2.16 -11.40 11.96
C GLN A 29 1.78 -10.38 10.89
N LEU A 30 0.51 -10.20 10.66
CA LEU A 30 -0.06 -9.36 9.62
C LEU A 30 -0.88 -8.22 10.23
N VAL A 31 -1.05 -7.14 9.47
CA VAL A 31 -2.07 -6.13 9.76
C VAL A 31 -3.05 -6.09 8.58
N ARG A 32 -4.31 -6.22 8.89
CA ARG A 32 -5.40 -6.27 7.92
C ARG A 32 -6.34 -5.08 8.10
N VAL A 33 -7.12 -4.81 7.06
CA VAL A 33 -8.18 -3.81 7.08
C VAL A 33 -9.49 -4.50 7.43
N ASN A 34 -10.24 -3.94 8.39
CA ASN A 34 -11.58 -4.43 8.76
C ASN A 34 -12.51 -4.41 7.53
N GLY A 35 -13.39 -5.37 7.47
CA GLY A 35 -14.36 -5.50 6.37
C GLY A 35 -13.80 -6.30 5.21
N SER A 36 -12.84 -5.77 4.48
CA SER A 36 -12.22 -6.46 3.33
C SER A 36 -11.31 -7.60 3.74
N ARG A 37 -10.73 -7.55 4.94
CA ARG A 37 -9.72 -8.48 5.47
C ARG A 37 -8.42 -8.49 4.65
N LYS A 38 -8.21 -7.51 3.79
CA LYS A 38 -6.97 -7.39 3.02
C LYS A 38 -5.82 -7.02 3.94
N ALA A 39 -4.73 -7.77 3.86
CA ALA A 39 -3.50 -7.46 4.56
C ALA A 39 -2.68 -6.46 3.74
N PHE A 40 -2.13 -5.45 4.43
CA PHE A 40 -1.25 -4.48 3.77
C PHE A 40 0.18 -4.53 4.31
N ILE A 41 0.42 -5.20 5.44
CA ILE A 41 1.76 -5.59 5.85
C ILE A 41 1.78 -7.04 6.32
N TRP A 42 2.90 -7.71 6.03
CA TRP A 42 3.24 -9.04 6.51
C TRP A 42 4.60 -8.94 7.16
N THR A 43 4.73 -9.37 8.40
CA THR A 43 6.01 -9.39 9.11
C THR A 43 6.43 -10.82 9.42
N TYR A 44 7.70 -11.10 9.24
CA TYR A 44 8.28 -12.42 9.50
C TYR A 44 9.78 -12.31 9.68
N GLU A 45 10.34 -13.14 10.55
CA GLU A 45 11.80 -13.25 10.70
C GLU A 45 12.34 -14.22 9.66
N ARG A 46 13.42 -13.83 9.01
CA ARG A 46 14.12 -14.64 8.03
C ARG A 46 15.58 -14.25 7.98
N ASN A 47 16.49 -15.24 8.04
CA ASN A 47 17.94 -15.02 7.96
C ASN A 47 18.48 -14.06 9.04
N GLY A 48 17.88 -14.09 10.23
CA GLY A 48 18.31 -13.28 11.37
C GLY A 48 17.79 -11.84 11.37
N TYR A 49 16.97 -11.47 10.39
CA TYR A 49 16.38 -10.13 10.30
C TYR A 49 14.87 -10.21 10.28
N MET A 50 14.22 -9.20 10.86
CA MET A 50 12.79 -8.99 10.63
C MET A 50 12.59 -8.49 9.20
N ASN A 51 11.63 -9.08 8.48
CA ASN A 51 11.29 -8.72 7.12
C ASN A 51 9.86 -8.17 7.12
N LEU A 52 9.59 -7.26 6.20
CA LEU A 52 8.30 -6.61 6.03
C LEU A 52 7.90 -6.68 4.56
N ASN A 53 6.78 -7.33 4.27
CA ASN A 53 6.20 -7.28 2.94
C ASN A 53 5.14 -6.19 2.88
N VAL A 54 5.23 -5.34 1.88
CA VAL A 54 4.27 -4.26 1.60
C VAL A 54 3.80 -4.34 0.17
N LYS A 55 2.52 -4.02 -0.06
CA LYS A 55 1.99 -3.89 -1.40
C LYS A 55 2.52 -2.62 -2.04
N VAL A 56 2.85 -2.68 -3.32
CA VAL A 56 3.43 -1.55 -4.05
C VAL A 56 2.77 -1.41 -5.42
N ASP A 57 2.58 -0.17 -5.85
CA ASP A 57 2.17 0.11 -7.22
C ASP A 57 3.32 -0.29 -8.17
N PRO A 58 3.04 -1.06 -9.24
CA PRO A 58 4.08 -1.44 -10.20
C PRO A 58 4.88 -0.26 -10.78
N GLU A 59 4.29 0.93 -10.85
CA GLU A 59 4.99 2.14 -11.32
C GLU A 59 6.05 2.62 -10.33
N TRP A 60 5.90 2.34 -9.03
CA TRP A 60 6.83 2.74 -7.97
C TRP A 60 7.71 1.60 -7.45
N ARG A 61 7.39 0.37 -7.84
CA ARG A 61 8.07 -0.85 -7.39
C ARG A 61 9.60 -0.76 -7.56
N ASP A 62 10.04 -0.44 -8.76
CA ASP A 62 11.45 -0.42 -9.09
C ASP A 62 12.18 0.77 -8.47
N TYR A 63 11.49 1.89 -8.28
CA TYR A 63 12.04 3.03 -7.57
C TYR A 63 12.56 2.64 -6.18
N TRP A 64 11.76 1.94 -5.40
CA TRP A 64 12.15 1.52 -4.05
C TRP A 64 13.24 0.45 -4.07
N ARG A 65 13.18 -0.48 -5.00
CA ARG A 65 14.21 -1.53 -5.16
C ARG A 65 15.56 -0.94 -5.58
N ASP A 66 15.56 0.07 -6.44
CA ASP A 66 16.78 0.73 -6.89
C ASP A 66 17.34 1.68 -5.83
N ALA A 67 16.47 2.29 -5.04
CA ALA A 67 16.88 3.24 -4.01
C ALA A 67 17.57 2.56 -2.81
N PHE A 68 17.18 1.33 -2.48
CA PHE A 68 17.68 0.63 -1.29
C PHE A 68 17.97 -0.84 -1.59
N GLU A 69 19.19 -1.29 -1.24
CA GLU A 69 19.58 -2.70 -1.40
C GLU A 69 18.71 -3.66 -0.58
N SER A 70 18.19 -3.20 0.56
CA SER A 70 17.35 -4.00 1.44
C SER A 70 15.87 -4.02 1.03
N VAL A 71 15.52 -3.39 -0.09
CA VAL A 71 14.19 -3.50 -0.69
C VAL A 71 14.27 -4.43 -1.90
N LEU A 72 13.59 -5.56 -1.81
CA LEU A 72 13.68 -6.67 -2.75
C LEU A 72 12.29 -7.03 -3.32
N PRO A 73 12.23 -7.82 -4.40
CA PRO A 73 10.94 -8.40 -4.83
C PRO A 73 10.28 -9.19 -3.72
N GLY A 74 8.94 -9.11 -3.66
CA GLY A 74 8.16 -9.73 -2.60
C GLY A 74 8.43 -11.22 -2.44
N TRP A 75 8.84 -11.63 -1.23
CA TRP A 75 9.10 -13.02 -0.89
C TRP A 75 7.78 -13.72 -0.52
N HIS A 76 7.51 -14.84 -1.16
CA HIS A 76 6.25 -15.60 -1.04
C HIS A 76 4.99 -14.86 -1.47
N GLN A 77 5.14 -13.77 -2.24
CA GLN A 77 4.02 -13.01 -2.79
C GLN A 77 4.30 -12.63 -4.24
N ASN A 78 3.30 -12.05 -4.91
CA ASN A 78 3.46 -11.60 -6.28
C ASN A 78 4.50 -10.48 -6.35
N ARG A 79 5.58 -10.70 -7.09
CA ARG A 79 6.72 -9.80 -7.19
C ARG A 79 6.43 -8.51 -7.94
N GLU A 80 5.34 -8.46 -8.69
CA GLU A 80 4.93 -7.24 -9.40
C GLU A 80 4.19 -6.27 -8.50
N HIS A 81 3.53 -6.78 -7.45
CA HIS A 81 2.67 -6.00 -6.56
C HIS A 81 3.17 -5.92 -5.12
N TRP A 82 4.27 -6.60 -4.80
CA TRP A 82 4.79 -6.66 -3.44
C TRP A 82 6.30 -6.46 -3.41
N ASN A 83 6.76 -5.68 -2.43
CA ASN A 83 8.17 -5.56 -2.08
C ASN A 83 8.41 -6.14 -0.70
N THR A 84 9.61 -6.68 -0.49
CA THR A 84 10.11 -7.09 0.82
C THR A 84 11.16 -6.11 1.29
N ILE A 85 10.99 -5.59 2.50
CA ILE A 85 11.98 -4.72 3.15
C ILE A 85 12.67 -5.55 4.22
N ILE A 86 13.99 -5.68 4.14
CA ILE A 86 14.78 -6.27 5.20
C ILE A 86 15.05 -5.16 6.23
N LEU A 87 14.57 -5.34 7.46
CA LEU A 87 14.69 -4.33 8.50
C LEU A 87 16.06 -4.42 9.17
N ASP A 88 17.10 -4.16 8.43
CA ASP A 88 18.51 -4.18 8.87
C ASP A 88 19.03 -2.80 9.30
N GLY A 89 18.17 -1.79 9.31
CA GLY A 89 18.52 -0.42 9.65
C GLY A 89 19.05 0.42 8.50
N SER A 90 19.24 -0.16 7.31
CA SER A 90 19.75 0.57 6.14
C SER A 90 18.69 1.44 5.46
N VAL A 91 17.41 1.07 5.58
CA VAL A 91 16.31 1.85 5.02
C VAL A 91 15.85 2.87 6.06
N PRO A 92 15.86 4.18 5.72
CA PRO A 92 15.41 5.20 6.67
C PRO A 92 13.98 4.98 7.15
N ASP A 93 13.70 5.33 8.40
CA ASP A 93 12.38 5.16 9.01
C ASP A 93 11.28 5.84 8.20
N ASP A 94 11.55 7.05 7.68
CA ASP A 94 10.59 7.78 6.87
C ASP A 94 10.23 7.03 5.58
N ALA A 95 11.20 6.37 4.96
CA ALA A 95 10.96 5.56 3.76
C ALA A 95 10.13 4.31 4.10
N VAL A 96 10.40 3.65 5.22
CA VAL A 96 9.60 2.50 5.68
C VAL A 96 8.15 2.93 5.94
N ARG A 97 7.95 4.05 6.64
CA ARG A 97 6.62 4.58 6.91
C ARG A 97 5.87 4.92 5.62
N GLU A 98 6.55 5.52 4.67
CA GLU A 98 5.96 5.88 3.38
C GLU A 98 5.51 4.64 2.60
N MET A 99 6.33 3.59 2.57
CA MET A 99 5.98 2.33 1.90
C MET A 99 4.81 1.62 2.59
N ILE A 100 4.73 1.65 3.92
CA ILE A 100 3.58 1.11 4.66
C ILE A 100 2.32 1.91 4.36
N ALA A 101 2.40 3.24 4.37
CA ALA A 101 1.27 4.12 4.09
C ALA A 101 0.75 3.92 2.66
N GLU A 102 1.63 3.77 1.69
CA GLU A 102 1.26 3.46 0.31
C GLU A 102 0.55 2.11 0.21
N SER A 103 1.07 1.10 0.89
CA SER A 103 0.44 -0.22 0.94
C SER A 103 -0.98 -0.16 1.50
N TYR A 104 -1.18 0.59 2.59
CA TYR A 104 -2.51 0.82 3.15
C TYR A 104 -3.46 1.48 2.14
N ARG A 105 -3.00 2.50 1.44
CA ARG A 105 -3.81 3.17 0.40
C ARG A 105 -4.21 2.20 -0.71
N LEU A 106 -3.27 1.37 -1.18
CA LEU A 106 -3.52 0.44 -2.27
C LEU A 106 -4.57 -0.62 -1.94
N VAL A 107 -4.70 -1.01 -0.68
CA VAL A 107 -5.71 -1.99 -0.25
C VAL A 107 -7.02 -1.35 0.18
N THR A 108 -7.06 -0.04 0.44
CA THR A 108 -8.26 0.68 0.87
C THR A 108 -8.88 1.54 -0.23
N ASP A 109 -8.06 2.06 -1.16
CA ASP A 109 -8.54 2.88 -2.26
C ASP A 109 -8.90 2.02 -3.46
N SER A 110 -10.11 2.22 -3.98
CA SER A 110 -10.51 1.69 -5.27
C SER A 110 -10.47 2.81 -6.30
N PRO A 111 -10.33 2.50 -7.61
CA PRO A 111 -10.49 3.50 -8.66
C PRO A 111 -11.79 4.28 -8.54
N SER A 112 -12.89 3.61 -8.27
CA SER A 112 -14.20 4.24 -8.09
C SER A 112 -14.21 5.23 -6.94
N LYS A 113 -13.61 4.89 -5.79
CA LYS A 113 -13.52 5.79 -4.63
C LYS A 113 -12.74 7.06 -4.97
N ARG A 114 -11.59 6.94 -5.63
CA ARG A 114 -10.79 8.09 -6.06
C ARG A 114 -11.54 8.98 -7.01
N ILE A 115 -12.28 8.39 -7.95
CA ILE A 115 -13.10 9.12 -8.94
C ILE A 115 -14.20 9.90 -8.24
N TYR A 116 -14.91 9.30 -7.30
CA TYR A 116 -15.94 9.99 -6.53
C TYR A 116 -15.36 11.17 -5.73
N GLU A 117 -14.22 11.00 -5.11
CA GLU A 117 -13.55 12.07 -4.38
C GLU A 117 -13.12 13.21 -5.31
N ALA A 118 -12.62 12.90 -6.50
CA ALA A 118 -12.25 13.89 -7.51
C ALA A 118 -13.48 14.64 -8.06
N VAL A 119 -14.57 13.93 -8.33
CA VAL A 119 -15.83 14.52 -8.81
C VAL A 119 -16.40 15.49 -7.77
N LYS A 120 -16.32 15.18 -6.49
CA LYS A 120 -16.77 16.07 -5.42
C LYS A 120 -16.01 17.39 -5.37
N LYS A 121 -14.78 17.44 -5.92
CA LYS A 121 -13.97 18.66 -5.98
C LYS A 121 -14.33 19.56 -7.16
N ILE A 122 -15.14 19.07 -8.11
CA ILE A 122 -15.56 19.83 -9.27
C ILE A 122 -16.67 20.80 -8.82
N PRO A 123 -16.53 22.13 -9.07
CA PRO A 123 -17.55 23.10 -8.69
C PRO A 123 -18.89 22.79 -9.34
N ARG A 124 -19.95 23.01 -8.58
CA ARG A 124 -21.32 22.79 -9.07
C ARG A 124 -21.60 23.63 -10.31
N GLY A 125 -22.15 23.02 -11.34
CA GLY A 125 -22.47 23.69 -12.60
C GLY A 125 -21.32 23.73 -13.60
N LYS A 126 -20.15 23.20 -13.28
CA LYS A 126 -19.04 23.06 -14.22
C LYS A 126 -18.94 21.63 -14.75
N VAL A 127 -18.45 21.53 -15.97
CA VAL A 127 -18.25 20.25 -16.66
C VAL A 127 -16.77 19.96 -16.76
N ALA A 128 -16.38 18.72 -16.48
CA ALA A 128 -15.01 18.25 -16.65
C ALA A 128 -15.00 17.05 -17.62
N THR A 129 -13.94 16.93 -18.43
CA THR A 129 -13.74 15.75 -19.26
C THR A 129 -13.37 14.54 -18.40
N TYR A 130 -13.55 13.33 -18.93
CA TYR A 130 -13.13 12.11 -18.22
C TYR A 130 -11.63 12.13 -17.92
N GLY A 131 -10.80 12.65 -18.85
CA GLY A 131 -9.37 12.79 -18.63
C GLY A 131 -9.04 13.74 -17.49
N GLN A 132 -9.76 14.87 -17.39
CA GLN A 132 -9.59 15.84 -16.31
C GLN A 132 -9.99 15.26 -14.95
N VAL A 133 -11.07 14.50 -14.88
CA VAL A 133 -11.49 13.84 -13.64
C VAL A 133 -10.47 12.78 -13.23
N ALA A 134 -9.97 11.99 -14.16
CA ALA A 134 -8.95 11.00 -13.90
C ALA A 134 -7.64 11.64 -13.40
N GLU A 135 -7.27 12.79 -13.98
CA GLU A 135 -6.10 13.57 -13.54
C GLU A 135 -6.26 14.07 -12.11
N LEU A 136 -7.45 14.56 -11.74
CA LEU A 136 -7.78 14.96 -10.38
C LEU A 136 -7.72 13.77 -9.40
N ALA A 137 -8.07 12.57 -9.88
CA ALA A 137 -7.96 11.33 -9.11
C ALA A 137 -6.52 10.80 -9.05
N GLY A 138 -5.58 11.43 -9.78
CA GLY A 138 -4.17 11.09 -9.76
C GLY A 138 -3.71 10.11 -10.83
N ASP A 139 -4.56 9.75 -11.79
CA ASP A 139 -4.19 8.81 -12.85
C ASP A 139 -5.03 9.00 -14.12
N LYS A 140 -4.41 9.50 -15.19
CA LYS A 140 -5.05 9.66 -16.49
C LYS A 140 -5.51 8.34 -17.11
N LYS A 141 -4.85 7.24 -16.79
CA LYS A 141 -5.23 5.91 -17.26
C LYS A 141 -6.58 5.45 -16.72
N MET A 142 -7.10 6.13 -15.71
CA MET A 142 -8.42 5.86 -15.14
C MET A 142 -9.59 6.49 -15.89
N ALA A 143 -9.35 7.19 -17.00
CA ALA A 143 -10.41 7.87 -17.74
C ALA A 143 -11.57 6.93 -18.13
N ARG A 144 -11.24 5.68 -18.50
CA ARG A 144 -12.26 4.65 -18.82
C ARG A 144 -13.09 4.27 -17.60
N ALA A 145 -12.44 4.12 -16.44
CA ALA A 145 -13.12 3.82 -15.19
C ALA A 145 -13.98 4.99 -14.72
N VAL A 146 -13.55 6.24 -14.99
CA VAL A 146 -14.37 7.44 -14.73
C VAL A 146 -15.67 7.38 -15.51
N GLY A 147 -15.61 7.04 -16.80
CA GLY A 147 -16.81 6.88 -17.62
C GLY A 147 -17.77 5.85 -17.03
N ASN A 148 -17.27 4.71 -16.60
CA ASN A 148 -18.06 3.65 -15.97
C ASN A 148 -18.64 4.08 -14.62
N ALA A 149 -17.90 4.81 -13.81
CA ALA A 149 -18.34 5.24 -12.48
C ALA A 149 -19.42 6.33 -12.55
N LEU A 150 -19.44 7.15 -13.62
CA LEU A 150 -20.43 8.24 -13.81
C LEU A 150 -21.70 7.77 -14.49
N HIS A 151 -21.75 6.58 -15.00
CA HIS A 151 -22.93 5.96 -15.57
C HIS A 151 -23.66 5.11 -14.53
#